data_22b8ac5ac497bca82560468d106e2fda
#
_entry.id   22b8ac5ac497bca82560468d106e2fda
#
_cell.length_a   1.000
_cell.length_b   1.000
_cell.length_c   1.000
_cell.angle_alpha   90.00
_cell.angle_beta   90.00
_cell.angle_gamma   90.00
#
_symmetry.space_group_name_H-M   'P 1'
#
loop_
_entity.id
_entity.type
_entity.pdbx_description
1 polymer ?
#
loop_
_entity_poly.entity_id
_entity_poly.type
_entity_poly.pdbx_seq_one_letter_code
_entity_poly.pdbx_strand_id
1 'polypeptide(L)'
;MAKKKRSALKRIRQTVRRTTIKAAGRSSARSAVKAARTAIAKGGDEMKAAVAEAASALDKAAKRGVIHRNSAARRRSRLAKQAAKASKG
;
A
#
# COMPACT_ATOMS: atom_id res chain seq x y z
N MET A 1 -15.09 -29.02 29.38
CA MET A 1 -14.46 -27.91 28.64
C MET A 1 -15.37 -26.70 28.62
N ALA A 2 -14.84 -25.56 29.00
CA ALA A 2 -15.60 -24.33 28.92
C ALA A 2 -15.84 -23.93 27.48
N LYS A 3 -17.09 -23.75 27.10
CA LYS A 3 -17.43 -23.22 25.77
C LYS A 3 -17.01 -21.76 25.72
N LYS A 4 -16.36 -21.35 24.63
CA LYS A 4 -16.03 -19.94 24.43
C LYS A 4 -17.30 -19.12 24.38
N LYS A 5 -17.32 -18.00 25.09
CA LYS A 5 -18.47 -17.10 25.11
C LYS A 5 -18.67 -16.49 23.71
N ARG A 6 -19.93 -16.16 23.38
CA ARG A 6 -20.27 -15.52 22.10
C ARG A 6 -19.44 -14.25 21.84
N SER A 7 -19.18 -13.48 22.89
CA SER A 7 -18.36 -12.26 22.78
C SER A 7 -16.93 -12.56 22.35
N ALA A 8 -16.32 -13.65 22.86
CA ALA A 8 -14.99 -14.08 22.46
C ALA A 8 -14.96 -14.53 21.00
N LEU A 9 -15.97 -15.30 20.58
CA LEU A 9 -16.09 -15.73 19.18
C LEU A 9 -16.27 -14.53 18.24
N LYS A 10 -17.07 -13.56 18.65
CA LYS A 10 -17.27 -12.33 17.87
C LYS A 10 -15.97 -11.55 17.72
N ARG A 11 -15.15 -11.44 18.78
CA ARG A 11 -13.84 -10.79 18.74
C ARG A 11 -12.91 -11.49 17.77
N ILE A 12 -12.86 -12.82 17.80
CA ILE A 12 -12.03 -13.62 16.91
C ILE A 12 -12.41 -13.33 15.46
N ARG A 13 -13.70 -13.35 15.13
CA ARG A 13 -14.21 -13.06 13.78
C ARG A 13 -13.84 -11.65 13.34
N GLN A 14 -14.00 -10.66 14.21
CA GLN A 14 -13.63 -9.26 13.93
C GLN A 14 -12.14 -9.10 13.70
N THR A 15 -11.31 -9.77 14.52
CA THR A 15 -9.85 -9.73 14.38
C THR A 15 -9.41 -10.33 13.06
N VAL A 16 -9.96 -11.49 12.68
CA VAL A 16 -9.66 -12.14 11.40
C VAL A 16 -10.04 -11.22 10.24
N ARG A 17 -11.24 -10.64 10.29
CA ARG A 17 -11.72 -9.72 9.26
C ARG A 17 -10.82 -8.49 9.12
N ARG A 18 -10.45 -7.86 10.25
CA ARG A 18 -9.55 -6.69 10.26
C ARG A 18 -8.17 -7.04 9.71
N THR A 19 -7.63 -8.18 10.13
CA THR A 19 -6.33 -8.67 9.65
C THR A 19 -6.36 -8.89 8.14
N THR A 20 -7.43 -9.50 7.63
CA THR A 20 -7.61 -9.74 6.19
C THR A 20 -7.67 -8.42 5.41
N ILE A 21 -8.44 -7.45 5.89
CA ILE A 21 -8.58 -6.13 5.27
C ILE A 21 -7.23 -5.40 5.26
N LYS A 22 -6.49 -5.41 6.37
CA LYS A 22 -5.18 -4.79 6.46
C LYS A 22 -4.16 -5.46 5.54
N ALA A 23 -4.16 -6.79 5.49
CA ALA A 23 -3.27 -7.55 4.61
C ALA A 23 -3.55 -7.22 3.14
N ALA A 24 -4.82 -7.15 2.74
CA ALA A 24 -5.22 -6.77 1.39
C ALA A 24 -4.76 -5.35 1.05
N GLY A 25 -4.90 -4.41 1.98
CA GLY A 25 -4.44 -3.03 1.82
C GLY A 25 -2.93 -2.93 1.63
N ARG A 26 -2.15 -3.66 2.42
CA ARG A 26 -0.69 -3.71 2.30
C ARG A 26 -0.27 -4.33 0.97
N SER A 27 -0.90 -5.42 0.60
CA SER A 27 -0.63 -6.12 -0.65
C SER A 27 -0.90 -5.23 -1.85
N SER A 28 -2.02 -4.51 -1.85
CA SER A 28 -2.39 -3.55 -2.88
C SER A 28 -1.35 -2.43 -3.01
N ALA A 29 -0.92 -1.86 -1.88
CA ALA A 29 0.10 -0.82 -1.86
C ALA A 29 1.45 -1.33 -2.39
N ARG A 30 1.87 -2.53 -1.99
CA ARG A 30 3.10 -3.15 -2.48
C ARG A 30 3.05 -3.39 -3.98
N SER A 31 1.94 -3.90 -4.47
CA SER A 31 1.75 -4.17 -5.91
C SER A 31 1.84 -2.89 -6.72
N ALA A 32 1.23 -1.80 -6.26
CA ALA A 32 1.27 -0.51 -6.91
C ALA A 32 2.70 0.05 -6.95
N VAL A 33 3.44 -0.05 -5.82
CA VAL A 33 4.83 0.40 -5.75
C VAL A 33 5.72 -0.41 -6.69
N LYS A 34 5.54 -1.73 -6.72
CA LYS A 34 6.29 -2.62 -7.60
C LYS A 34 6.02 -2.28 -9.08
N ALA A 35 4.76 -2.04 -9.44
CA ALA A 35 4.38 -1.63 -10.79
C ALA A 35 5.01 -0.29 -11.16
N ALA A 36 5.04 0.66 -10.22
CA ALA A 36 5.68 1.96 -10.43
C ALA A 36 7.17 1.82 -10.68
N ARG A 37 7.87 0.99 -9.90
CA ARG A 37 9.31 0.74 -10.08
C ARG A 37 9.59 0.10 -11.43
N THR A 38 8.77 -0.85 -11.86
CA THR A 38 8.90 -1.49 -13.17
C THR A 38 8.70 -0.47 -14.29
N ALA A 39 7.69 0.39 -14.17
CA ALA A 39 7.42 1.44 -15.15
C ALA A 39 8.56 2.47 -15.22
N ILE A 40 9.16 2.82 -14.07
CA ILE A 40 10.32 3.72 -14.00
C ILE A 40 11.52 3.10 -14.74
N ALA A 41 11.75 1.80 -14.54
CA ALA A 41 12.85 1.09 -15.19
C ALA A 41 12.68 1.05 -16.70
N LYS A 42 11.44 0.91 -17.19
CA LYS A 42 11.15 0.93 -18.63
C LYS A 42 11.21 2.33 -19.23
N GLY A 43 10.89 3.33 -18.40
CA GLY A 43 10.75 4.72 -18.87
C GLY A 43 9.48 4.93 -19.69
N GLY A 44 9.32 6.12 -20.24
CA GLY A 44 8.19 6.45 -21.10
C GLY A 44 6.97 7.03 -20.38
N ASP A 45 5.89 7.21 -21.11
CA ASP A 45 4.68 7.91 -20.63
C ASP A 45 3.96 7.15 -19.51
N GLU A 46 4.05 5.83 -19.50
CA GLU A 46 3.43 4.99 -18.49
C GLU A 46 3.98 5.22 -17.08
N MET A 47 5.21 5.73 -17.00
CA MET A 47 5.89 6.01 -15.75
C MET A 47 5.11 6.98 -14.86
N LYS A 48 4.64 8.09 -15.44
CA LYS A 48 3.88 9.11 -14.70
C LYS A 48 2.58 8.55 -14.15
N ALA A 49 1.85 7.80 -14.96
CA ALA A 49 0.60 7.18 -14.54
C ALA A 49 0.82 6.16 -13.42
N ALA A 50 1.84 5.31 -13.56
CA ALA A 50 2.17 4.29 -12.56
C ALA A 50 2.60 4.91 -11.23
N VAL A 51 3.40 5.98 -11.26
CA VAL A 51 3.83 6.70 -10.05
C VAL A 51 2.63 7.36 -9.37
N ALA A 52 1.72 7.96 -10.13
CA ALA A 52 0.50 8.57 -9.60
C ALA A 52 -0.40 7.51 -8.94
N GLU A 53 -0.57 6.35 -9.55
CA GLU A 53 -1.32 5.25 -8.97
C GLU A 53 -0.69 4.74 -7.67
N ALA A 54 0.64 4.61 -7.64
CA ALA A 54 1.35 4.18 -6.45
C ALA A 54 1.19 5.19 -5.31
N ALA A 55 1.30 6.49 -5.61
CA ALA A 55 1.09 7.55 -4.63
C ALA A 55 -0.33 7.50 -4.06
N SER A 56 -1.33 7.32 -4.92
CA SER A 56 -2.72 7.20 -4.51
C SER A 56 -2.94 5.97 -3.63
N ALA A 57 -2.38 4.81 -3.99
CA ALA A 57 -2.48 3.58 -3.22
C ALA A 57 -1.85 3.72 -1.83
N LEU A 58 -0.69 4.37 -1.75
CA LEU A 58 -0.01 4.64 -0.48
C LEU A 58 -0.82 5.58 0.41
N ASP A 59 -1.40 6.64 -0.16
CA ASP A 59 -2.26 7.56 0.58
C ASP A 59 -3.51 6.87 1.13
N LYS A 60 -4.16 6.04 0.32
CA LYS A 60 -5.33 5.27 0.75
C LYS A 60 -4.98 4.29 1.86
N ALA A 61 -3.85 3.62 1.74
CA ALA A 61 -3.37 2.69 2.78
C ALA A 61 -3.08 3.43 4.09
N ALA A 62 -2.49 4.62 4.02
CA ALA A 62 -2.24 5.45 5.19
C ALA A 62 -3.53 5.93 5.85
N LYS A 63 -4.53 6.36 5.06
CA LYS A 63 -5.84 6.78 5.56
C LYS A 63 -6.57 5.65 6.28
N ARG A 64 -6.44 4.43 5.78
CA ARG A 64 -7.05 3.25 6.39
C ARG A 64 -6.27 2.73 7.61
N GLY A 65 -5.11 3.31 7.90
CA GLY A 65 -4.26 2.89 9.01
C GLY A 65 -3.52 1.59 8.76
N VAL A 66 -3.44 1.14 7.52
CA VAL A 66 -2.72 -0.09 7.13
C VAL A 66 -1.21 0.13 7.20
N ILE A 67 -0.77 1.32 6.78
CA ILE A 67 0.62 1.75 6.92
C ILE A 67 0.65 3.11 7.60
N HIS A 68 1.76 3.43 8.27
CA HIS A 68 1.92 4.71 8.91
C HIS A 68 2.08 5.81 7.86
N ARG A 69 1.47 6.99 8.10
CA ARG A 69 1.55 8.14 7.19
C ARG A 69 2.97 8.54 6.83
N ASN A 70 3.91 8.43 7.77
CA ASN A 70 5.31 8.75 7.52
C ASN A 70 5.96 7.76 6.57
N SER A 71 5.62 6.47 6.67
CA SER A 71 6.08 5.44 5.73
C SER A 71 5.54 5.69 4.33
N ALA A 72 4.26 6.05 4.23
CA ALA A 72 3.63 6.39 2.95
C ALA A 72 4.33 7.59 2.30
N ALA A 73 4.55 8.64 3.07
CA ALA A 73 5.23 9.86 2.59
C ALA A 73 6.64 9.56 2.09
N ARG A 74 7.39 8.74 2.84
CA ARG A 74 8.75 8.34 2.48
C ARG A 74 8.79 7.56 1.16
N ARG A 75 7.87 6.59 1.01
CA ARG A 75 7.78 5.78 -0.21
C ARG A 75 7.38 6.62 -1.42
N ARG A 76 6.41 7.52 -1.25
CA ARG A 76 6.00 8.47 -2.29
C ARG A 76 7.17 9.35 -2.74
N SER A 77 7.90 9.91 -1.78
CA SER A 77 9.05 10.76 -2.04
C SER A 77 10.13 10.01 -2.84
N ARG A 78 10.44 8.78 -2.45
CA ARG A 78 11.41 7.94 -3.15
C ARG A 78 10.99 7.66 -4.59
N LEU A 79 9.72 7.32 -4.80
CA LEU A 79 9.20 7.07 -6.15
C LEU A 79 9.27 8.32 -7.01
N ALA A 80 8.89 9.47 -6.47
CA ALA A 80 8.95 10.74 -7.19
C ALA A 80 10.39 11.09 -7.60
N LYS A 81 11.36 10.88 -6.71
CA LYS A 81 12.78 11.10 -6.99
C LYS A 81 13.30 10.16 -8.06
N GLN A 82 12.94 8.88 -7.98
CA GLN A 82 13.34 7.88 -8.98
C GLN A 82 12.78 8.23 -10.36
N ALA A 83 11.51 8.64 -10.41
CA ALA A 83 10.85 9.06 -11.65
C ALA A 83 11.50 10.30 -12.24
N ALA A 84 11.79 11.30 -11.41
CA ALA A 84 12.47 12.53 -11.85
C ALA A 84 13.87 12.23 -12.40
N LYS A 85 14.61 11.35 -11.73
CA LYS A 85 15.95 10.93 -12.18
C LYS A 85 15.89 10.19 -13.49
N ALA A 86 14.92 9.31 -13.68
CA ALA A 86 14.73 8.57 -14.93
C ALA A 86 14.34 9.50 -16.08
N SER A 87 13.54 10.54 -15.80
CA SER A 87 13.15 11.53 -16.82
C SER A 87 14.33 12.36 -17.32
N LYS A 88 15.32 12.61 -16.46
CA LYS A 88 16.52 13.39 -16.83
C LYS A 88 17.57 12.56 -17.58
N GLY A 89 17.49 11.25 -17.39
CA GLY A 89 18.40 10.32 -18.03
C GLY A 89 17.98 9.99 -19.44
#